data_1a397ddaa02059b1496e3dc0df9832b7
#
_entry.id   1a397ddaa02059b1496e3dc0df9832b7
#
_cell.length_a   1.000
_cell.length_b   1.000
_cell.length_c   1.000
_cell.angle_alpha   90.00
_cell.angle_beta   90.00
_cell.angle_gamma   90.00
#
_symmetry.space_group_name_H-M   'P 1'
#
loop_
_entity.id
_entity.type
_entity.pdbx_description
1 polymer ?
#
loop_
_entity_poly.entity_id
_entity_poly.type
_entity_poly.pdbx_seq_one_letter_code
_entity_poly.pdbx_strand_id
1 'polypeptide(L)'
;MAFSDQEILDGLAEIVSEETGVDASEVTADKTFTEDLDVDSLSMMTIAVTAEEKFGAKIPDEQVKNLKTVGDAVNFIKANQAA
;
A
#
# COMPACT_ATOMS: atom_id res chain seq x y z
N MET A 1 11.91 10.67 9.93
CA MET A 1 11.97 11.25 8.59
C MET A 1 10.83 10.76 7.73
N ALA A 2 10.31 11.66 6.90
CA ALA A 2 9.20 11.29 6.02
C ALA A 2 9.71 10.56 4.78
N PHE A 3 8.93 9.61 4.31
CA PHE A 3 9.24 8.91 3.06
C PHE A 3 8.72 9.71 1.88
N SER A 4 9.42 9.67 0.77
CA SER A 4 8.96 10.29 -0.47
C SER A 4 7.92 9.40 -1.14
N ASP A 5 7.21 9.95 -2.13
CA ASP A 5 6.22 9.19 -2.88
C ASP A 5 6.83 7.92 -3.48
N GLN A 6 8.02 8.06 -4.05
CA GLN A 6 8.69 6.93 -4.69
C GLN A 6 9.08 5.87 -3.66
N GLU A 7 9.56 6.30 -2.51
CA GLU A 7 9.92 5.36 -1.45
C GLU A 7 8.71 4.59 -0.94
N ILE A 8 7.59 5.29 -0.79
CA ILE A 8 6.35 4.66 -0.35
C ILE A 8 5.86 3.68 -1.41
N LEU A 9 5.90 4.08 -2.66
CA LEU A 9 5.48 3.22 -3.77
C LEU A 9 6.35 1.96 -3.83
N ASP A 10 7.66 2.13 -3.75
CA ASP A 10 8.58 1.00 -3.79
C ASP A 10 8.34 0.03 -2.62
N GLY A 11 8.12 0.60 -1.43
CA GLY A 11 7.82 -0.22 -0.25
C GLY A 11 6.50 -0.97 -0.37
N LEU A 12 5.48 -0.31 -0.88
CA LEU A 12 4.19 -0.96 -1.13
C LEU A 12 4.32 -2.05 -2.18
N ALA A 13 5.12 -1.79 -3.22
CA ALA A 13 5.33 -2.79 -4.27
C ALA A 13 5.94 -4.06 -3.69
N GLU A 14 6.91 -3.93 -2.80
CA GLU A 14 7.52 -5.08 -2.14
C GLU A 14 6.51 -5.82 -1.27
N ILE A 15 5.71 -5.08 -0.51
CA ILE A 15 4.70 -5.68 0.37
C ILE A 15 3.67 -6.46 -0.44
N VAL A 16 3.16 -5.85 -1.50
CA VAL A 16 2.17 -6.49 -2.36
C VAL A 16 2.77 -7.71 -3.05
N SER A 17 4.00 -7.59 -3.51
CA SER A 17 4.69 -8.71 -4.17
C SER A 17 4.83 -9.90 -3.23
N GLU A 18 5.20 -9.67 -1.98
CA GLU A 18 5.33 -10.73 -0.99
C GLU A 18 3.99 -11.37 -0.65
N GLU A 19 2.94 -10.56 -0.58
CA GLU A 19 1.62 -11.05 -0.19
C GLU A 19 0.91 -11.80 -1.32
N THR A 20 1.05 -11.31 -2.55
CA THR A 20 0.28 -11.85 -3.69
C THR A 20 1.10 -12.65 -4.69
N GLY A 21 2.41 -12.50 -4.67
CA GLY A 21 3.29 -13.11 -5.67
C GLY A 21 3.38 -12.33 -6.98
N VAL A 22 2.73 -11.18 -7.05
CA VAL A 22 2.82 -10.31 -8.23
C VAL A 22 4.20 -9.65 -8.24
N ASP A 23 4.78 -9.48 -9.43
CA ASP A 23 6.08 -8.83 -9.58
C ASP A 23 6.00 -7.39 -9.05
N ALA A 24 6.99 -7.01 -8.23
CA ALA A 24 7.02 -5.65 -7.70
C ALA A 24 7.04 -4.59 -8.81
N SER A 25 7.65 -4.92 -9.94
CA SER A 25 7.71 -4.00 -11.08
C SER A 25 6.33 -3.73 -11.70
N GLU A 26 5.37 -4.60 -11.46
CA GLU A 26 4.01 -4.42 -11.96
C GLU A 26 3.14 -3.59 -11.02
N VAL A 27 3.61 -3.34 -9.81
CA VAL A 27 2.86 -2.57 -8.83
C VAL A 27 3.14 -1.09 -9.04
N THR A 28 2.26 -0.43 -9.80
CA THR A 28 2.38 1.00 -10.10
C THR A 28 1.19 1.75 -9.51
N ALA A 29 1.31 3.06 -9.44
CA ALA A 29 0.30 3.90 -8.77
C ALA A 29 -1.10 3.78 -9.40
N ASP A 30 -1.17 3.49 -10.69
CA ASP A 30 -2.45 3.40 -11.40
C ASP A 30 -3.13 2.04 -11.27
N LYS A 31 -2.46 1.06 -10.66
CA LYS A 31 -3.03 -0.27 -10.50
C LYS A 31 -4.03 -0.32 -9.35
N THR A 32 -5.13 -1.05 -9.55
CA THR A 32 -6.09 -1.28 -8.47
C THR A 32 -5.69 -2.54 -7.71
N PHE A 33 -5.91 -2.53 -6.40
CA PHE A 33 -5.54 -3.69 -5.58
C PHE A 33 -6.38 -4.92 -5.91
N THR A 34 -7.69 -4.73 -6.05
CA THR A 34 -8.59 -5.87 -6.21
C THR A 34 -8.65 -6.40 -7.65
N GLU A 35 -8.60 -5.51 -8.63
CA GLU A 35 -8.75 -5.91 -10.03
C GLU A 35 -7.43 -6.21 -10.71
N ASP A 36 -6.47 -5.29 -10.57
CA ASP A 36 -5.20 -5.42 -11.28
C ASP A 36 -4.19 -6.31 -10.55
N LEU A 37 -4.20 -6.27 -9.22
CA LEU A 37 -3.25 -7.00 -8.40
C LEU A 37 -3.85 -8.21 -7.71
N ASP A 38 -5.15 -8.44 -7.91
CA ASP A 38 -5.86 -9.61 -7.38
C ASP A 38 -5.73 -9.72 -5.85
N VAL A 39 -5.78 -8.60 -5.16
CA VAL A 39 -5.71 -8.54 -3.70
C VAL A 39 -7.12 -8.63 -3.14
N ASP A 40 -7.37 -9.62 -2.30
CA ASP A 40 -8.67 -9.74 -1.63
C ASP A 40 -8.67 -8.94 -0.32
N SER A 41 -9.82 -8.97 0.39
CA SER A 41 -9.97 -8.20 1.63
C SER A 41 -8.96 -8.59 2.69
N LEU A 42 -8.69 -9.88 2.85
CA LEU A 42 -7.74 -10.35 3.85
C LEU A 42 -6.33 -9.92 3.51
N SER A 43 -5.94 -10.07 2.25
CA SER A 43 -4.62 -9.64 1.80
C SER A 43 -4.45 -8.15 1.94
N MET A 44 -5.51 -7.38 1.66
CA MET A 44 -5.47 -5.93 1.79
C MET A 44 -5.23 -5.52 3.25
N MET A 45 -5.86 -6.19 4.20
CA MET A 45 -5.65 -5.91 5.62
C MET A 45 -4.20 -6.19 6.02
N THR A 46 -3.66 -7.32 5.55
CA THR A 46 -2.26 -7.66 5.82
C THR A 46 -1.32 -6.62 5.23
N ILE A 47 -1.57 -6.20 4.00
CA ILE A 47 -0.77 -5.18 3.34
C ILE A 47 -0.82 -3.88 4.14
N ALA A 48 -2.00 -3.48 4.60
CA ALA A 48 -2.17 -2.26 5.36
C ALA A 48 -1.39 -2.31 6.68
N VAL A 49 -1.49 -3.41 7.42
CA VAL A 49 -0.77 -3.56 8.68
C VAL A 49 0.73 -3.52 8.46
N THR A 50 1.20 -4.22 7.44
CA THR A 50 2.63 -4.24 7.12
C THR A 50 3.11 -2.83 6.73
N ALA A 51 2.31 -2.11 5.97
CA ALA A 51 2.64 -0.76 5.58
C ALA A 51 2.69 0.19 6.77
N GLU A 52 1.77 0.02 7.73
CA GLU A 52 1.79 0.80 8.96
C GLU A 52 3.11 0.64 9.69
N GLU A 53 3.58 -0.59 9.81
CA GLU A 53 4.83 -0.88 10.49
C GLU A 53 6.03 -0.35 9.71
N LYS A 54 5.99 -0.50 8.39
CA LYS A 54 7.12 -0.11 7.55
C LYS A 54 7.28 1.40 7.48
N PHE A 55 6.19 2.14 7.39
CA PHE A 55 6.24 3.58 7.18
C PHE A 55 5.89 4.41 8.42
N GLY A 56 5.46 3.76 9.48
CA GLY A 56 5.07 4.47 10.68
C GLY A 56 3.79 5.30 10.53
N ALA A 57 2.97 4.96 9.55
CA ALA A 57 1.70 5.63 9.31
C ALA A 57 0.56 4.78 9.84
N LYS A 58 -0.52 5.41 10.29
CA LYS A 58 -1.69 4.69 10.75
C LYS A 58 -2.70 4.57 9.62
N ILE A 59 -3.15 3.35 9.37
CA ILE A 59 -4.13 3.07 8.33
C ILE A 59 -5.31 2.35 8.98
N PRO A 60 -6.32 3.10 9.48
CA PRO A 60 -7.50 2.49 10.11
C PRO A 60 -8.24 1.59 9.13
N ASP A 61 -8.87 0.54 9.64
CA ASP A 61 -9.61 -0.41 8.81
C ASP A 61 -10.62 0.29 7.90
N GLU A 62 -11.26 1.34 8.39
CA GLU A 62 -12.20 2.11 7.59
C GLU A 62 -11.56 2.72 6.35
N GLN A 63 -10.34 3.16 6.49
CA GLN A 63 -9.61 3.78 5.37
C GLN A 63 -9.11 2.74 4.38
N VAL A 64 -8.77 1.54 4.87
CA VAL A 64 -8.33 0.46 3.99
C VAL A 64 -9.37 0.21 2.90
N LYS A 65 -10.64 0.26 3.25
CA LYS A 65 -11.72 0.03 2.30
C LYS A 65 -11.79 1.10 1.22
N ASN A 66 -11.27 2.28 1.49
CA ASN A 66 -11.27 3.40 0.54
C ASN A 66 -10.04 3.43 -0.36
N LEU A 67 -9.08 2.57 -0.10
CA LEU A 67 -7.85 2.52 -0.89
C LEU A 67 -8.06 1.61 -2.10
N LYS A 68 -8.46 2.19 -3.21
CA LYS A 68 -8.75 1.43 -4.42
C LYS A 68 -7.50 1.16 -5.24
N THR A 69 -6.65 2.17 -5.40
CA THR A 69 -5.43 2.05 -6.20
C THR A 69 -4.20 2.15 -5.31
N VAL A 70 -3.08 1.71 -5.86
CA VAL A 70 -1.79 1.85 -5.17
C VAL A 70 -1.50 3.33 -4.91
N GLY A 71 -1.83 4.19 -5.87
CA GLY A 71 -1.67 5.63 -5.70
C GLY A 71 -2.46 6.19 -4.53
N ASP A 72 -3.68 5.69 -4.33
CA ASP A 72 -4.50 6.09 -3.19
C ASP A 72 -3.78 5.75 -1.88
N ALA A 73 -3.20 4.55 -1.81
CA ALA A 73 -2.46 4.11 -0.64
C ALA A 73 -1.21 4.95 -0.42
N VAL A 74 -0.49 5.26 -1.48
CA VAL A 74 0.70 6.12 -1.39
C VAL A 74 0.33 7.47 -0.83
N ASN A 75 -0.72 8.09 -1.36
CA ASN A 75 -1.16 9.40 -0.90
C ASN A 75 -1.61 9.36 0.56
N PHE A 76 -2.32 8.32 0.95
CA PHE A 76 -2.79 8.18 2.31
C PHE A 76 -1.62 8.04 3.28
N ILE A 77 -0.67 7.17 2.95
CA ILE A 77 0.51 6.95 3.79
C ILE A 77 1.31 8.23 3.89
N LYS A 78 1.51 8.93 2.79
CA LYS A 78 2.26 10.18 2.77
C LYS A 78 1.63 11.22 3.70
N ALA A 79 0.31 11.30 3.70
CA ALA A 79 -0.42 12.28 4.51
C ALA A 79 -0.40 11.93 6.00
N ASN A 80 -0.23 10.66 6.34
CA ASN A 80 -0.37 10.17 7.71
C ASN A 80 0.90 9.65 8.35
N GLN A 81 2.01 9.65 7.63
CA GLN A 81 3.26 9.19 8.19
C GLN A 81 3.78 10.13 9.26
N ALA A 82 4.50 9.58 10.23
CA ALA A 82 5.13 10.38 11.28
C ALA A 82 6.23 11.23 10.65
N ALA A 83 6.17 12.50 10.93
CA ALA A 83 7.18 13.42 10.40
C ALA A 83 8.45 13.38 11.23
#